data_e2382f63cce4a6e24c3e5103be8e96f6
#
_entry.id   e2382f63cce4a6e24c3e5103be8e96f6
#
_cell.length_a   1.000
_cell.length_b   1.000
_cell.length_c   1.000
_cell.angle_alpha   90.00
_cell.angle_beta   90.00
_cell.angle_gamma   90.00
#
_symmetry.space_group_name_H-M   'P 1'
#
loop_
_entity.id
_entity.type
_entity.pdbx_description
1 polymer ?
#
loop_
_entity_poly.entity_id
_entity_poly.type
_entity_poly.pdbx_seq_one_letter_code
_entity_poly.pdbx_strand_id
1 'polypeptide(L)'
;MSLEATLTSAAAAGKILESTHQNILALLAASREPVYKASIEELAAAEEWEELNDRFFQALKFGTGGLRGRTIGKVVTKAERGKAQADQRPDHPCVGTNSMNFYNVSRATRGLVAYIKAYREKAGLSGRPALVFSHDTRHFSPEFAQKCARIAMDHGADVYLFDGCRATPEM
;
A
#
# COMPACT_ATOMS: atom_id res chain seq x y z
N MET A 1 -21.71 -8.46 -15.91
CA MET A 1 -22.09 -7.76 -14.65
C MET A 1 -20.96 -6.79 -14.33
N SER A 2 -21.21 -5.58 -13.80
CA SER A 2 -20.12 -4.68 -13.39
C SER A 2 -19.43 -5.22 -12.13
N LEU A 3 -18.16 -4.85 -11.91
CA LEU A 3 -17.43 -5.23 -10.70
C LEU A 3 -18.21 -4.83 -9.44
N GLU A 4 -18.74 -3.62 -9.40
CA GLU A 4 -19.51 -3.11 -8.26
C GLU A 4 -20.75 -3.98 -7.96
N ALA A 5 -21.51 -4.36 -9.00
CA ALA A 5 -22.66 -5.24 -8.83
C ALA A 5 -22.26 -6.62 -8.32
N THR A 6 -21.13 -7.17 -8.79
CA THR A 6 -20.59 -8.45 -8.31
C THR A 6 -20.21 -8.38 -6.83
N LEU A 7 -19.51 -7.33 -6.41
CA LEU A 7 -19.11 -7.13 -5.01
C LEU A 7 -20.30 -6.90 -4.10
N THR A 8 -21.28 -6.10 -4.53
CA THR A 8 -22.54 -5.88 -3.78
C THR A 8 -23.30 -7.19 -3.57
N SER A 9 -23.42 -8.00 -4.62
CA SER A 9 -24.06 -9.32 -4.53
C SER A 9 -23.30 -10.27 -3.59
N ALA A 10 -21.97 -10.28 -3.65
CA ALA A 10 -21.11 -11.09 -2.78
C ALA A 10 -21.24 -10.67 -1.31
N ALA A 11 -21.32 -9.36 -1.03
CA ALA A 11 -21.56 -8.85 0.32
C ALA A 11 -22.94 -9.24 0.85
N ALA A 12 -23.98 -9.06 0.04
CA ALA A 12 -25.35 -9.46 0.39
C ALA A 12 -25.49 -10.97 0.65
N ALA A 13 -24.71 -11.80 -0.06
CA ALA A 13 -24.64 -13.24 0.14
C ALA A 13 -23.71 -13.68 1.29
N GLY A 14 -23.08 -12.75 2.00
CA GLY A 14 -22.13 -13.03 3.09
C GLY A 14 -20.81 -13.67 2.65
N LYS A 15 -20.48 -13.65 1.34
CA LYS A 15 -19.21 -14.15 0.80
C LYS A 15 -18.04 -13.23 1.15
N ILE A 16 -18.27 -11.91 1.18
CA ILE A 16 -17.34 -10.91 1.66
C ILE A 16 -17.94 -10.10 2.81
N LEU A 17 -17.08 -9.60 3.68
CA LEU A 17 -17.49 -8.73 4.78
C LEU A 17 -17.93 -7.36 4.24
N GLU A 18 -18.86 -6.71 4.92
CA GLU A 18 -19.25 -5.34 4.58
C GLU A 18 -18.05 -4.39 4.60
N SER A 19 -17.15 -4.53 5.59
CA SER A 19 -15.90 -3.76 5.65
C SER A 19 -15.00 -4.01 4.44
N THR A 20 -14.93 -5.24 3.93
CA THR A 20 -14.20 -5.60 2.71
C THR A 20 -14.78 -4.86 1.51
N HIS A 21 -16.10 -4.90 1.33
CA HIS A 21 -16.80 -4.19 0.26
C HIS A 21 -16.50 -2.68 0.29
N GLN A 22 -16.69 -2.05 1.45
CA GLN A 22 -16.44 -0.61 1.63
C GLN A 22 -14.98 -0.23 1.37
N ASN A 23 -14.03 -1.03 1.84
CA ASN A 23 -12.60 -0.77 1.64
C ASN A 23 -12.16 -0.93 0.18
N ILE A 24 -12.75 -1.88 -0.57
CA ILE A 24 -12.53 -2.01 -2.00
C ILE A 24 -13.01 -0.75 -2.74
N LEU A 25 -14.24 -0.31 -2.49
CA LEU A 25 -14.80 0.89 -3.10
C LEU A 25 -13.95 2.13 -2.77
N ALA A 26 -13.53 2.28 -1.52
CA ALA A 26 -12.69 3.39 -1.08
C ALA A 26 -11.32 3.39 -1.80
N LEU A 27 -10.69 2.22 -1.98
CA LEU A 27 -9.43 2.10 -2.69
C LEU A 27 -9.59 2.47 -4.17
N LEU A 28 -10.63 1.97 -4.84
CA LEU A 28 -10.91 2.25 -6.25
C LEU A 28 -11.26 3.73 -6.49
N ALA A 29 -11.91 4.38 -5.54
CA ALA A 29 -12.19 5.83 -5.60
C ALA A 29 -10.92 6.67 -5.38
N ALA A 30 -10.01 6.22 -4.52
CA ALA A 30 -8.80 6.94 -4.15
C ALA A 30 -7.63 6.76 -5.13
N SER A 31 -7.65 5.72 -5.96
CA SER A 31 -6.56 5.41 -6.89
C SER A 31 -7.07 4.98 -8.26
N ARG A 32 -6.46 5.56 -9.30
CA ARG A 32 -6.75 5.22 -10.71
C ARG A 32 -5.72 4.25 -11.31
N GLU A 33 -4.83 3.71 -10.51
CA GLU A 33 -3.83 2.73 -10.97
C GLU A 33 -4.54 1.48 -11.51
N PRO A 34 -4.36 1.11 -12.79
CA PRO A 34 -5.12 0.02 -13.42
C PRO A 34 -4.97 -1.34 -12.71
N VAL A 35 -3.81 -1.59 -12.10
CA VAL A 35 -3.51 -2.84 -11.40
C VAL A 35 -4.49 -3.11 -10.24
N TYR A 36 -4.98 -2.06 -9.57
CA TYR A 36 -5.90 -2.25 -8.44
C TYR A 36 -7.24 -2.81 -8.88
N LYS A 37 -7.83 -2.19 -9.90
CA LYS A 37 -9.10 -2.65 -10.44
C LYS A 37 -8.96 -4.04 -11.05
N ALA A 38 -7.95 -4.26 -11.89
CA ALA A 38 -7.73 -5.53 -12.57
C ALA A 38 -7.50 -6.69 -11.58
N SER A 39 -6.69 -6.48 -10.54
CA SER A 39 -6.47 -7.50 -9.50
C SER A 39 -7.75 -7.87 -8.74
N ILE A 40 -8.58 -6.89 -8.39
CA ILE A 40 -9.85 -7.13 -7.71
C ILE A 40 -10.84 -7.85 -8.64
N GLU A 41 -10.91 -7.47 -9.91
CA GLU A 41 -11.75 -8.12 -10.93
C GLU A 41 -11.34 -9.60 -11.11
N GLU A 42 -10.06 -9.90 -11.17
CA GLU A 42 -9.56 -11.29 -11.29
C GLU A 42 -9.94 -12.13 -10.07
N LEU A 43 -9.73 -11.61 -8.85
CA LEU A 43 -10.08 -12.33 -7.62
C LEU A 43 -11.60 -12.56 -7.52
N ALA A 44 -12.40 -11.55 -7.85
CA ALA A 44 -13.86 -11.67 -7.83
C ALA A 44 -14.39 -12.67 -8.89
N ALA A 45 -13.79 -12.66 -10.09
CA ALA A 45 -14.13 -13.58 -11.17
C ALA A 45 -13.75 -15.04 -10.86
N ALA A 46 -12.68 -15.23 -10.09
CA ALA A 46 -12.23 -16.55 -9.60
C ALA A 46 -12.95 -16.97 -8.30
N GLU A 47 -13.88 -16.17 -7.78
CA GLU A 47 -14.55 -16.38 -6.50
C GLU A 47 -13.60 -16.51 -5.29
N GLU A 48 -12.44 -15.87 -5.34
CA GLU A 48 -11.41 -15.87 -4.28
C GLU A 48 -11.82 -14.92 -3.12
N TRP A 49 -13.00 -15.20 -2.53
CA TRP A 49 -13.63 -14.35 -1.53
C TRP A 49 -12.83 -14.26 -0.22
N GLU A 50 -12.20 -15.37 0.18
CA GLU A 50 -11.34 -15.39 1.37
C GLU A 50 -10.12 -14.50 1.19
N GLU A 51 -9.48 -14.55 0.01
CA GLU A 51 -8.35 -13.69 -0.30
C GLU A 51 -8.76 -12.22 -0.36
N LEU A 52 -9.94 -11.90 -0.95
CA LEU A 52 -10.48 -10.55 -0.91
C LEU A 52 -10.76 -10.07 0.51
N ASN A 53 -11.34 -10.91 1.36
CA ASN A 53 -11.55 -10.56 2.76
C ASN A 53 -10.23 -10.28 3.47
N ASP A 54 -9.24 -11.15 3.35
CA ASP A 54 -7.93 -10.99 3.99
C ASP A 54 -7.20 -9.70 3.54
N ARG A 55 -7.36 -9.33 2.27
CA ARG A 55 -6.76 -8.12 1.70
C ARG A 55 -7.47 -6.82 2.09
N PHE A 56 -8.77 -6.88 2.37
CA PHE A 56 -9.60 -5.68 2.46
C PHE A 56 -10.43 -5.55 3.73
N PHE A 57 -10.44 -6.52 4.68
CA PHE A 57 -11.28 -6.44 5.88
C PHE A 57 -11.02 -5.20 6.75
N GLN A 58 -9.84 -4.59 6.62
CA GLN A 58 -9.46 -3.37 7.32
C GLN A 58 -8.45 -2.55 6.52
N ALA A 59 -8.22 -1.31 6.95
CA ALA A 59 -7.06 -0.54 6.51
C ALA A 59 -5.82 -0.96 7.30
N LEU A 60 -4.66 -1.04 6.62
CA LEU A 60 -3.39 -1.33 7.27
C LEU A 60 -3.11 -0.31 8.39
N LYS A 61 -2.96 -0.81 9.61
CA LYS A 61 -2.76 0.01 10.80
C LYS A 61 -1.28 0.09 11.15
N PHE A 62 -0.91 1.23 11.72
CA PHE A 62 0.41 1.40 12.31
C PHE A 62 0.45 0.60 13.62
N GLY A 63 1.28 -0.42 13.67
CA GLY A 63 1.47 -1.26 14.87
C GLY A 63 2.76 -0.89 15.60
N THR A 64 3.15 -1.72 16.57
CA THR A 64 4.41 -1.57 17.30
C THR A 64 5.59 -1.64 16.33
N GLY A 65 6.27 -0.53 16.13
CA GLY A 65 7.43 -0.42 15.25
C GLY A 65 7.13 -0.28 13.76
N GLY A 66 5.93 0.12 13.34
CA GLY A 66 5.63 0.50 11.96
C GLY A 66 4.45 -0.20 11.31
N LEU A 67 4.31 0.00 10.00
CA LEU A 67 3.34 -0.72 9.17
C LEU A 67 3.85 -2.13 8.88
N ARG A 68 2.98 -3.12 9.05
CA ARG A 68 3.28 -4.52 8.76
C ARG A 68 2.14 -5.15 7.97
N GLY A 69 2.45 -5.74 6.83
CA GLY A 69 1.49 -6.40 5.97
C GLY A 69 2.20 -7.26 4.93
N ARG A 70 1.45 -8.13 4.27
CA ARG A 70 1.98 -8.93 3.16
C ARG A 70 2.32 -8.03 1.98
N THR A 71 3.45 -8.29 1.34
CA THR A 71 3.84 -7.67 0.08
C THR A 71 3.47 -8.54 -1.13
N ILE A 72 3.27 -9.84 -0.91
CA ILE A 72 2.84 -10.80 -1.92
C ILE A 72 1.60 -11.53 -1.39
N GLY A 73 0.52 -11.59 -2.19
CA GLY A 73 -0.72 -12.27 -1.85
C GLY A 73 -0.57 -13.79 -1.81
N LYS A 74 -1.48 -14.49 -1.14
CA LYS A 74 -1.57 -15.96 -1.23
C LYS A 74 -1.95 -16.37 -2.65
N VAL A 75 -2.88 -15.65 -3.26
CA VAL A 75 -3.21 -15.73 -4.67
C VAL A 75 -2.59 -14.52 -5.35
N VAL A 76 -1.68 -14.72 -6.28
CA VAL A 76 -1.06 -13.66 -7.10
C VAL A 76 -1.83 -13.55 -8.40
N THR A 77 -2.52 -12.42 -8.61
CA THR A 77 -3.28 -12.17 -9.83
C THR A 77 -2.35 -11.93 -11.04
N LYS A 78 -2.87 -12.09 -12.26
CA LYS A 78 -2.12 -11.76 -13.49
C LYS A 78 -1.73 -10.29 -13.51
N ALA A 79 -2.64 -9.41 -13.02
CA ALA A 79 -2.38 -7.99 -12.91
C ALA A 79 -1.20 -7.69 -11.98
N GLU A 80 -1.11 -8.38 -10.84
CA GLU A 80 0.03 -8.24 -9.91
C GLU A 80 1.30 -8.90 -10.46
N ARG A 81 1.16 -10.04 -11.13
CA ARG A 81 2.25 -10.76 -11.78
C ARG A 81 2.97 -9.90 -12.81
N GLY A 82 2.22 -9.17 -13.63
CA GLY A 82 2.77 -8.40 -14.72
C GLY A 82 3.48 -9.27 -15.74
N LYS A 83 4.77 -9.00 -15.99
CA LYS A 83 5.63 -9.76 -16.91
C LYS A 83 6.52 -10.79 -16.20
N ALA A 84 6.51 -10.82 -14.86
CA ALA A 84 7.35 -11.71 -14.07
C ALA A 84 6.98 -13.17 -14.28
N GLN A 85 7.98 -14.05 -14.36
CA GLN A 85 7.78 -15.50 -14.43
C GLN A 85 7.16 -16.03 -13.12
N ALA A 86 6.64 -17.26 -13.16
CA ALA A 86 5.92 -17.86 -12.05
C ALA A 86 6.77 -18.01 -10.78
N ASP A 87 8.06 -18.28 -10.95
CA ASP A 87 9.07 -18.46 -9.89
C ASP A 87 9.73 -17.14 -9.41
N GLN A 88 9.40 -16.03 -10.07
CA GLN A 88 9.94 -14.71 -9.76
C GLN A 88 8.98 -13.90 -8.87
N ARG A 89 9.52 -12.87 -8.23
CA ARG A 89 8.72 -11.85 -7.54
C ARG A 89 7.75 -11.21 -8.55
N PRO A 90 6.46 -11.02 -8.21
CA PRO A 90 5.54 -10.26 -9.05
C PRO A 90 6.07 -8.84 -9.31
N ASP A 91 5.66 -8.23 -10.43
CA ASP A 91 6.01 -6.84 -10.76
C ASP A 91 5.35 -5.83 -9.80
N HIS A 92 4.16 -6.19 -9.28
CA HIS A 92 3.40 -5.33 -8.38
C HIS A 92 3.17 -5.99 -7.03
N PRO A 93 3.24 -5.23 -5.93
CA PRO A 93 2.92 -5.74 -4.60
C PRO A 93 1.42 -6.02 -4.48
N CYS A 94 1.06 -6.89 -3.53
CA CYS A 94 -0.28 -7.33 -3.22
C CYS A 94 -1.27 -6.16 -3.09
N VAL A 95 -2.29 -6.16 -3.92
CA VAL A 95 -3.36 -5.16 -3.93
C VAL A 95 -4.27 -5.38 -2.72
N GLY A 96 -4.47 -4.34 -1.91
CA GLY A 96 -5.33 -4.42 -0.75
C GLY A 96 -5.14 -3.25 0.22
N THR A 97 -6.17 -2.96 1.00
CA THR A 97 -6.07 -1.95 2.07
C THR A 97 -5.36 -2.47 3.32
N ASN A 98 -5.29 -3.80 3.48
CA ASN A 98 -4.59 -4.50 4.57
C ASN A 98 -3.23 -5.09 4.14
N SER A 99 -2.69 -4.66 3.02
CA SER A 99 -1.43 -5.16 2.46
C SER A 99 -0.37 -4.09 2.45
N MET A 100 0.92 -4.50 2.50
CA MET A 100 2.04 -3.57 2.34
C MET A 100 2.27 -3.34 0.85
N ASN A 101 1.84 -2.19 0.35
CA ASN A 101 1.88 -1.81 -1.05
C ASN A 101 2.05 -0.31 -1.23
N PHE A 102 2.19 0.14 -2.48
CA PHE A 102 2.40 1.55 -2.80
C PHE A 102 1.25 2.47 -2.34
N TYR A 103 0.01 1.99 -2.32
CA TYR A 103 -1.13 2.76 -1.82
C TYR A 103 -0.98 3.07 -0.32
N ASN A 104 -0.76 2.04 0.50
CA ASN A 104 -0.65 2.18 1.94
C ASN A 104 0.62 2.92 2.37
N VAL A 105 1.76 2.62 1.73
CA VAL A 105 3.03 3.33 1.96
C VAL A 105 2.90 4.81 1.61
N SER A 106 2.29 5.13 0.47
CA SER A 106 2.07 6.53 0.06
C SER A 106 1.16 7.28 1.03
N ARG A 107 0.09 6.63 1.48
CA ARG A 107 -0.83 7.22 2.46
C ARG A 107 -0.13 7.50 3.79
N ALA A 108 0.63 6.54 4.30
CA ALA A 108 1.38 6.69 5.54
C ALA A 108 2.44 7.78 5.45
N THR A 109 3.18 7.86 4.34
CA THR A 109 4.20 8.90 4.13
C THR A 109 3.59 10.29 4.07
N ARG A 110 2.46 10.46 3.36
CA ARG A 110 1.75 11.75 3.35
C ARG A 110 1.29 12.17 4.75
N GLY A 111 0.76 11.21 5.52
CA GLY A 111 0.37 11.45 6.91
C GLY A 111 1.56 11.88 7.78
N LEU A 112 2.70 11.20 7.65
CA LEU A 112 3.93 11.55 8.36
C LEU A 112 4.41 12.97 8.01
N VAL A 113 4.48 13.30 6.73
CA VAL A 113 4.92 14.65 6.29
C VAL A 113 3.95 15.73 6.76
N ALA A 114 2.65 15.48 6.70
CA ALA A 114 1.64 16.40 7.22
C ALA A 114 1.80 16.62 8.73
N TYR A 115 2.01 15.55 9.49
CA TYR A 115 2.27 15.61 10.92
C TYR A 115 3.54 16.43 11.23
N ILE A 116 4.65 16.16 10.54
CA ILE A 116 5.92 16.89 10.73
C ILE A 116 5.73 18.38 10.47
N LYS A 117 5.02 18.75 9.40
CA LYS A 117 4.73 20.18 9.10
C LYS A 117 3.93 20.84 10.21
N ALA A 118 2.83 20.24 10.63
CA ALA A 118 2.00 20.77 11.71
C ALA A 118 2.77 20.88 13.04
N TYR A 119 3.59 19.88 13.37
CA TYR A 119 4.45 19.91 14.54
C TYR A 119 5.46 21.07 14.49
N ARG A 120 6.16 21.23 13.36
CA ARG A 120 7.16 22.32 13.18
C ARG A 120 6.53 23.69 13.26
N GLU A 121 5.38 23.88 12.64
CA GLU A 121 4.61 25.14 12.73
C GLU A 121 4.26 25.48 14.18
N LYS A 122 3.69 24.50 14.90
CA LYS A 122 3.34 24.67 16.33
C LYS A 122 4.56 24.95 17.21
N ALA A 123 5.72 24.36 16.87
CA ALA A 123 6.97 24.55 17.61
C ALA A 123 7.77 25.80 17.17
N GLY A 124 7.27 26.60 16.22
CA GLY A 124 7.98 27.77 15.69
C GLY A 124 9.27 27.47 14.97
N LEU A 125 9.43 26.24 14.44
CA LEU A 125 10.65 25.81 13.74
C LEU A 125 10.64 26.28 12.29
N SER A 126 11.61 27.08 11.89
CA SER A 126 11.81 27.57 10.53
C SER A 126 12.55 26.55 9.66
N GLY A 127 12.60 26.83 8.33
CA GLY A 127 13.30 26.01 7.35
C GLY A 127 12.54 24.76 6.93
N ARG A 128 13.13 23.98 6.01
CA ARG A 128 12.52 22.75 5.49
C ARG A 128 12.77 21.57 6.45
N PRO A 129 11.80 20.67 6.62
CA PRO A 129 12.05 19.42 7.34
C PRO A 129 13.03 18.55 6.55
N ALA A 130 13.92 17.86 7.24
CA ALA A 130 14.78 16.84 6.66
C ALA A 130 14.30 15.45 7.07
N LEU A 131 14.26 14.51 6.11
CA LEU A 131 13.85 13.13 6.32
C LEU A 131 14.93 12.19 5.77
N VAL A 132 15.23 11.15 6.54
CA VAL A 132 16.12 10.07 6.15
C VAL A 132 15.31 8.83 5.85
N PHE A 133 15.61 8.16 4.75
CA PHE A 133 14.99 6.89 4.37
C PHE A 133 16.07 5.82 4.17
N SER A 134 15.78 4.64 4.65
CA SER A 134 16.54 3.42 4.36
C SER A 134 15.59 2.31 3.96
N HIS A 135 16.14 1.20 3.48
CA HIS A 135 15.42 -0.01 3.14
C HIS A 135 16.22 -1.25 3.54
N ASP A 136 15.54 -2.34 3.71
CA ASP A 136 16.11 -3.66 3.94
C ASP A 136 16.04 -4.56 2.69
N THR A 137 16.28 -5.85 2.85
CA THR A 137 16.32 -6.84 1.77
C THR A 137 14.97 -7.43 1.39
N ARG A 138 13.88 -7.04 2.03
CA ARG A 138 12.55 -7.57 1.74
C ARG A 138 12.05 -7.13 0.36
N HIS A 139 11.15 -7.94 -0.21
CA HIS A 139 10.53 -7.64 -1.50
C HIS A 139 9.86 -6.25 -1.48
N PHE A 140 10.12 -5.47 -2.50
CA PHE A 140 9.64 -4.09 -2.70
C PHE A 140 10.18 -3.04 -1.71
N SER A 141 11.06 -3.41 -0.77
CA SER A 141 11.56 -2.45 0.23
C SER A 141 12.31 -1.27 -0.39
N PRO A 142 13.23 -1.47 -1.38
CA PRO A 142 13.87 -0.36 -2.09
C PRO A 142 12.86 0.55 -2.80
N GLU A 143 11.90 -0.03 -3.51
CA GLU A 143 10.89 0.71 -4.26
C GLU A 143 9.95 1.50 -3.33
N PHE A 144 9.61 0.94 -2.17
CA PHE A 144 8.85 1.66 -1.15
C PHE A 144 9.64 2.84 -0.59
N ALA A 145 10.93 2.67 -0.28
CA ALA A 145 11.77 3.75 0.21
C ALA A 145 11.89 4.89 -0.83
N GLN A 146 12.10 4.56 -2.10
CA GLN A 146 12.11 5.53 -3.20
C GLN A 146 10.77 6.27 -3.33
N LYS A 147 9.64 5.55 -3.21
CA LYS A 147 8.31 6.16 -3.24
C LYS A 147 8.08 7.11 -2.07
N CYS A 148 8.51 6.72 -0.86
CA CYS A 148 8.45 7.57 0.32
C CYS A 148 9.29 8.83 0.14
N ALA A 149 10.53 8.68 -0.32
CA ALA A 149 11.45 9.77 -0.59
C ALA A 149 10.85 10.78 -1.58
N ARG A 150 10.31 10.29 -2.70
CA ARG A 150 9.66 11.13 -3.71
C ARG A 150 8.48 11.91 -3.13
N ILE A 151 7.59 11.25 -2.39
CA ILE A 151 6.45 11.91 -1.75
C ILE A 151 6.92 13.00 -0.78
N ALA A 152 7.94 12.73 0.04
CA ALA A 152 8.47 13.70 0.97
C ALA A 152 9.04 14.93 0.27
N MET A 153 9.80 14.73 -0.82
CA MET A 153 10.31 15.81 -1.67
C MET A 153 9.21 16.64 -2.30
N ASP A 154 8.20 15.98 -2.89
CA ASP A 154 7.04 16.64 -3.52
C ASP A 154 6.25 17.50 -2.52
N HIS A 155 6.34 17.16 -1.22
CA HIS A 155 5.75 17.93 -0.11
C HIS A 155 6.73 18.90 0.56
N GLY A 156 7.89 19.17 -0.03
CA GLY A 156 8.83 20.21 0.38
C GLY A 156 9.78 19.82 1.51
N ALA A 157 10.02 18.53 1.73
CA ALA A 157 11.08 18.07 2.62
C ALA A 157 12.43 17.93 1.88
N ASP A 158 13.53 18.12 2.60
CA ASP A 158 14.85 17.67 2.19
C ASP A 158 14.97 16.19 2.52
N VAL A 159 15.47 15.39 1.55
CA VAL A 159 15.47 13.95 1.67
C VAL A 159 16.85 13.36 1.50
N TYR A 160 17.21 12.47 2.40
CA TYR A 160 18.39 11.63 2.35
C TYR A 160 17.95 10.17 2.21
N LEU A 161 18.35 9.53 1.13
CA LEU A 161 18.05 8.13 0.85
C LEU A 161 19.35 7.34 0.79
N PHE A 162 19.46 6.29 1.59
CA PHE A 162 20.60 5.39 1.51
C PHE A 162 20.63 4.66 0.17
N ASP A 163 21.81 4.49 -0.38
CA ASP A 163 22.08 3.85 -1.67
C ASP A 163 22.01 2.30 -1.63
N GLY A 164 21.91 1.73 -0.44
CA GLY A 164 21.82 0.28 -0.24
C GLY A 164 21.04 -0.09 1.01
N CYS A 165 20.92 -1.40 1.25
CA CYS A 165 20.26 -1.91 2.45
C CYS A 165 21.00 -1.48 3.71
N ARG A 166 20.25 -1.07 4.73
CA ARG A 166 20.78 -0.69 6.04
C ARG A 166 19.94 -1.32 7.15
N ALA A 167 20.61 -1.68 8.22
CA ALA A 167 19.95 -2.07 9.46
C ALA A 167 19.41 -0.82 10.19
N THR A 168 18.28 -0.95 10.87
CA THR A 168 17.68 0.18 11.62
C THR A 168 18.65 0.88 12.57
N PRO A 169 19.58 0.18 13.27
CA PRO A 169 20.54 0.85 14.14
C PRO A 169 21.56 1.76 13.44
N GLU A 170 21.67 1.67 12.11
CA GLU A 170 22.58 2.54 11.34
C GLU A 170 21.94 3.90 10.96
N MET A 171 20.63 4.04 11.21
CA MET A 171 19.88 5.28 10.96
C MET A 171 19.91 6.22 12.16
#